data_445e47478494dfca5e14d42d03cec8bc
#
_entry.id   445e47478494dfca5e14d42d03cec8bc
#
_cell.length_a   1.000
_cell.length_b   1.000
_cell.length_c   1.000
_cell.angle_alpha   90.00
_cell.angle_beta   90.00
_cell.angle_gamma   90.00
#
_symmetry.space_group_name_H-M   'P 1'
#
loop_
_entity.id
_entity.type
_entity.pdbx_description
1 polymer ?
#
loop_
_entity_poly.entity_id
_entity_poly.type
_entity_poly.pdbx_seq_one_letter_code
_entity_poly.pdbx_strand_id
1 'polypeptide(L)'
;ETADAEIKAAGSDLEYEVGTMIEIPRAALTADDIAKEADFFCFGTNDLTQMTYGFSRDDAGKFLNAYYDAKIFENDPFAKLDQVGVGKLMKMAIQLGKPVNPKLHVGICGEHGGDPSSVEFCNEIGLDYVSCSRSVYRSLVLQQHRQQSLRRTPKQNFILLQG
;
A
#
# COMPACT_ATOMS: atom_id res chain seq x y z
N GLU A 1 5.88 -19.46 15.68
CA GLU A 1 5.67 -20.49 16.72
C GLU A 1 4.23 -21.03 16.70
N THR A 2 3.19 -20.19 16.88
CA THR A 2 1.79 -20.69 16.90
C THR A 2 1.37 -21.26 15.55
N ALA A 3 1.63 -20.56 14.45
CA ALA A 3 1.32 -21.04 13.09
C ALA A 3 2.04 -22.37 12.79
N ASP A 4 3.32 -22.49 13.14
CA ASP A 4 4.10 -23.73 12.94
C ASP A 4 3.49 -24.89 13.71
N ALA A 5 3.06 -24.64 14.94
CA ALA A 5 2.46 -25.67 15.79
C ALA A 5 1.11 -26.17 15.20
N GLU A 6 0.27 -25.25 14.72
CA GLU A 6 -1.03 -25.57 14.11
C GLU A 6 -0.86 -26.29 12.76
N ILE A 7 0.04 -25.83 11.90
CA ILE A 7 0.35 -26.48 10.61
C ILE A 7 0.84 -27.90 10.84
N LYS A 8 1.77 -28.09 11.79
CA LYS A 8 2.29 -29.40 12.16
C LYS A 8 1.19 -30.30 12.75
N ALA A 9 0.33 -29.79 13.62
CA ALA A 9 -0.77 -30.53 14.21
C ALA A 9 -1.80 -30.97 13.15
N ALA A 10 -2.00 -30.14 12.11
CA ALA A 10 -2.85 -30.48 10.98
C ALA A 10 -2.21 -31.46 9.98
N GLY A 11 -0.94 -31.82 10.14
CA GLY A 11 -0.18 -32.64 9.19
C GLY A 11 -0.07 -32.00 7.81
N SER A 12 0.03 -30.67 7.74
CA SER A 12 0.07 -29.88 6.52
C SER A 12 1.51 -29.44 6.22
N ASP A 13 1.83 -29.25 4.92
CA ASP A 13 3.09 -28.69 4.41
C ASP A 13 2.89 -27.22 3.97
N LEU A 14 1.93 -26.52 4.56
CA LEU A 14 1.60 -25.13 4.19
C LEU A 14 2.80 -24.22 4.50
N GLU A 15 3.28 -23.52 3.46
CA GLU A 15 4.22 -22.42 3.58
C GLU A 15 3.46 -21.11 3.80
N TYR A 16 4.00 -20.24 4.63
CA TYR A 16 3.38 -18.93 4.92
C TYR A 16 4.46 -17.87 5.16
N GLU A 17 4.07 -16.63 4.96
CA GLU A 17 4.88 -15.46 5.24
C GLU A 17 4.29 -14.67 6.40
N VAL A 18 5.14 -14.03 7.19
CA VAL A 18 4.75 -13.18 8.31
C VAL A 18 5.14 -11.73 7.99
N GLY A 19 4.15 -10.87 7.86
CA GLY A 19 4.38 -9.46 7.56
C GLY A 19 3.60 -8.54 8.48
N THR A 20 3.70 -7.26 8.21
CA THR A 20 3.04 -6.23 9.02
C THR A 20 2.47 -5.12 8.17
N MET A 21 1.47 -4.42 8.75
CA MET A 21 0.98 -3.17 8.20
C MET A 21 1.95 -2.03 8.53
N ILE A 22 2.26 -1.23 7.51
CA ILE A 22 2.91 0.08 7.69
C ILE A 22 1.81 1.12 7.51
N GLU A 23 1.20 1.51 8.62
CA GLU A 23 0.00 2.37 8.62
C GLU A 23 0.08 3.54 9.60
N ILE A 24 1.16 3.63 10.37
CA ILE A 24 1.46 4.80 11.19
C ILE A 24 2.80 5.41 10.76
N PRO A 25 2.97 6.74 10.82
CA PRO A 25 4.21 7.41 10.40
C PRO A 25 5.45 6.86 11.09
N ARG A 26 5.35 6.51 12.38
CA ARG A 26 6.48 5.92 13.11
C ARG A 26 6.95 4.60 12.50
N ALA A 27 6.04 3.73 12.06
CA ALA A 27 6.43 2.47 11.42
C ALA A 27 7.18 2.71 10.10
N ALA A 28 6.76 3.71 9.32
CA ALA A 28 7.48 4.09 8.10
C ALA A 28 8.91 4.61 8.40
N LEU A 29 9.07 5.37 9.50
CA LEU A 29 10.36 5.93 9.93
C LEU A 29 11.31 4.90 10.55
N THR A 30 10.81 3.76 11.03
CA THR A 30 11.60 2.67 11.65
C THR A 30 11.45 1.37 10.86
N ALA A 31 11.22 1.48 9.57
CA ALA A 31 10.96 0.33 8.70
C ALA A 31 12.18 -0.60 8.53
N ASP A 32 13.40 -0.09 8.72
CA ASP A 32 14.62 -0.87 8.79
C ASP A 32 14.64 -1.87 9.96
N ASP A 33 14.16 -1.44 11.14
CA ASP A 33 14.04 -2.35 12.29
C ASP A 33 12.94 -3.39 12.08
N ILE A 34 11.81 -2.99 11.52
CA ILE A 34 10.68 -3.88 11.26
C ILE A 34 11.03 -4.92 10.17
N ALA A 35 11.79 -4.53 9.16
CA ALA A 35 12.20 -5.40 8.06
C ALA A 35 13.11 -6.56 8.47
N LYS A 36 13.70 -6.52 9.67
CA LYS A 36 14.49 -7.63 10.21
C LYS A 36 13.64 -8.86 10.55
N GLU A 37 12.36 -8.63 10.86
CA GLU A 37 11.44 -9.65 11.34
C GLU A 37 10.27 -9.91 10.37
N ALA A 38 10.09 -9.09 9.34
CA ALA A 38 8.96 -9.16 8.43
C ALA A 38 9.36 -9.69 7.05
N ASP A 39 8.56 -10.62 6.51
CA ASP A 39 8.69 -11.10 5.14
C ASP A 39 8.05 -10.11 4.15
N PHE A 40 7.00 -9.39 4.57
CA PHE A 40 6.35 -8.38 3.74
C PHE A 40 5.86 -7.16 4.53
N PHE A 41 5.73 -6.05 3.81
CA PHE A 41 5.00 -4.85 4.26
C PHE A 41 3.73 -4.67 3.45
N CYS A 42 2.65 -4.30 4.13
CA CYS A 42 1.44 -3.84 3.50
C CYS A 42 1.14 -2.41 3.98
N PHE A 43 1.11 -1.43 3.08
CA PHE A 43 0.72 -0.08 3.47
C PHE A 43 -0.78 0.00 3.72
N GLY A 44 -1.17 0.28 4.97
CA GLY A 44 -2.53 0.65 5.37
C GLY A 44 -2.74 2.13 5.11
N THR A 45 -2.99 2.50 3.86
CA THR A 45 -2.94 3.89 3.43
C THR A 45 -4.06 4.76 3.98
N ASN A 46 -5.19 4.20 4.42
CA ASN A 46 -6.24 4.96 5.08
C ASN A 46 -5.75 5.49 6.43
N ASP A 47 -5.18 4.62 7.28
CA ASP A 47 -4.67 4.99 8.59
C ASP A 47 -3.41 5.84 8.48
N LEU A 48 -2.53 5.52 7.54
CA LEU A 48 -1.36 6.35 7.27
C LEU A 48 -1.76 7.77 6.83
N THR A 49 -2.84 7.92 6.06
CA THR A 49 -3.42 9.21 5.67
C THR A 49 -3.96 9.95 6.90
N GLN A 50 -4.79 9.29 7.72
CA GLN A 50 -5.32 9.88 8.96
C GLN A 50 -4.21 10.43 9.86
N MET A 51 -3.19 9.62 10.12
CA MET A 51 -2.07 9.98 10.99
C MET A 51 -1.16 11.06 10.38
N THR A 52 -1.01 11.08 9.07
CA THR A 52 -0.19 12.09 8.37
C THR A 52 -0.87 13.46 8.35
N TYR A 53 -2.18 13.49 8.10
CA TYR A 53 -2.97 14.74 8.13
C TYR A 53 -3.40 15.14 9.54
N GLY A 54 -3.41 14.21 10.49
CA GLY A 54 -3.82 14.48 11.87
C GLY A 54 -5.33 14.65 12.05
N PHE A 55 -6.15 13.98 11.22
CA PHE A 55 -7.59 13.96 11.38
C PHE A 55 -8.20 12.56 11.15
N SER A 56 -9.33 12.30 11.81
CA SER A 56 -10.06 11.05 11.67
C SER A 56 -10.86 11.02 10.36
N ARG A 57 -10.86 9.87 9.67
CA ARG A 57 -11.70 9.60 8.52
C ARG A 57 -13.19 9.75 8.85
N ASP A 58 -13.60 9.29 10.05
CA ASP A 58 -15.00 9.35 10.49
C ASP A 58 -15.47 10.79 10.73
N ASP A 59 -14.56 11.68 11.11
CA ASP A 59 -14.85 13.08 11.32
C ASP A 59 -14.67 13.95 10.07
N ALA A 60 -13.94 13.47 9.09
CA ALA A 60 -13.56 14.23 7.89
C ALA A 60 -14.76 14.78 7.11
N GLY A 61 -15.88 14.03 7.07
CA GLY A 61 -17.13 14.48 6.43
C GLY A 61 -17.70 15.79 6.97
N LYS A 62 -17.31 16.19 8.19
CA LYS A 62 -17.78 17.45 8.82
C LYS A 62 -17.13 18.69 8.23
N PHE A 63 -15.93 18.60 7.66
CA PHE A 63 -15.15 19.75 7.19
C PHE A 63 -14.59 19.62 5.77
N LEU A 64 -14.49 18.44 5.19
CA LEU A 64 -13.89 18.24 3.86
C LEU A 64 -14.60 19.03 2.77
N ASN A 65 -15.94 19.16 2.84
CA ASN A 65 -16.69 19.96 1.87
C ASN A 65 -16.21 21.41 1.86
N ALA A 66 -15.99 22.01 3.05
CA ALA A 66 -15.47 23.37 3.14
C ALA A 66 -14.04 23.48 2.58
N TYR A 67 -13.24 22.42 2.68
CA TYR A 67 -11.90 22.38 2.11
C TYR A 67 -11.93 22.26 0.58
N TYR A 68 -12.90 21.55 0.01
CA TYR A 68 -13.10 21.49 -1.45
C TYR A 68 -13.57 22.84 -1.99
N ASP A 69 -14.54 23.49 -1.33
CA ASP A 69 -15.06 24.81 -1.70
C ASP A 69 -13.95 25.88 -1.67
N ALA A 70 -13.09 25.80 -0.65
CA ALA A 70 -11.92 26.67 -0.50
C ALA A 70 -10.72 26.26 -1.39
N LYS A 71 -10.83 25.19 -2.17
CA LYS A 71 -9.77 24.63 -3.03
C LYS A 71 -8.48 24.29 -2.27
N ILE A 72 -8.60 23.89 -1.00
CA ILE A 72 -7.48 23.37 -0.18
C ILE A 72 -7.16 21.96 -0.62
N PHE A 73 -8.18 21.12 -0.85
CA PHE A 73 -8.05 19.80 -1.46
C PHE A 73 -8.76 19.77 -2.82
N GLU A 74 -8.11 19.17 -3.81
CA GLU A 74 -8.72 18.90 -5.11
C GLU A 74 -9.53 17.59 -5.10
N ASN A 75 -9.13 16.64 -4.27
CA ASN A 75 -9.72 15.30 -4.17
C ASN A 75 -9.82 14.88 -2.71
N ASP A 76 -10.69 13.91 -2.45
CA ASP A 76 -10.76 13.23 -1.17
C ASP A 76 -9.44 12.48 -0.91
N PRO A 77 -8.69 12.80 0.17
CA PRO A 77 -7.42 12.15 0.47
C PRO A 77 -7.58 10.66 0.86
N PHE A 78 -8.80 10.19 1.13
CA PHE A 78 -9.10 8.78 1.36
C PHE A 78 -9.48 8.02 0.09
N ALA A 79 -9.89 8.72 -0.97
CA ALA A 79 -10.17 8.12 -2.26
C ALA A 79 -8.94 8.13 -3.19
N LYS A 80 -8.16 9.20 -3.13
CA LYS A 80 -6.94 9.39 -3.95
C LYS A 80 -5.74 9.64 -3.04
N LEU A 81 -4.70 8.84 -3.20
CA LEU A 81 -3.50 8.88 -2.36
C LEU A 81 -2.81 10.24 -2.41
N ASP A 82 -2.49 10.79 -1.26
CA ASP A 82 -1.54 11.90 -1.13
C ASP A 82 -0.12 11.40 -1.48
N GLN A 83 0.26 11.61 -2.73
CA GLN A 83 1.56 11.16 -3.23
C GLN A 83 2.73 12.01 -2.68
N VAL A 84 2.44 13.19 -2.13
CA VAL A 84 3.46 14.11 -1.59
C VAL A 84 3.79 13.77 -0.13
N GLY A 85 2.81 13.78 0.77
CA GLY A 85 3.01 13.51 2.19
C GLY A 85 3.07 12.01 2.50
N VAL A 86 1.93 11.32 2.30
CA VAL A 86 1.84 9.87 2.53
C VAL A 86 2.80 9.11 1.62
N GLY A 87 2.89 9.51 0.35
CA GLY A 87 3.81 8.90 -0.61
C GLY A 87 5.28 9.06 -0.22
N LYS A 88 5.66 10.13 0.48
CA LYS A 88 7.01 10.26 1.07
C LYS A 88 7.27 9.20 2.13
N LEU A 89 6.33 9.00 3.05
CA LEU A 89 6.45 7.97 4.09
C LEU A 89 6.56 6.57 3.49
N MET A 90 5.77 6.27 2.45
CA MET A 90 5.86 5.01 1.72
C MET A 90 7.26 4.82 1.09
N LYS A 91 7.79 5.82 0.40
CA LYS A 91 9.15 5.80 -0.17
C LYS A 91 10.21 5.58 0.90
N MET A 92 10.11 6.27 2.04
CA MET A 92 11.04 6.11 3.16
C MET A 92 11.02 4.68 3.71
N ALA A 93 9.84 4.10 3.91
CA ALA A 93 9.72 2.72 4.38
C ALA A 93 10.37 1.72 3.42
N ILE A 94 10.19 1.90 2.11
CA ILE A 94 10.83 1.06 1.08
C ILE A 94 12.35 1.23 1.11
N GLN A 95 12.84 2.48 1.16
CA GLN A 95 14.26 2.79 1.18
C GLN A 95 14.98 2.29 2.43
N LEU A 96 14.29 2.22 3.56
CA LEU A 96 14.82 1.70 4.81
C LEU A 96 14.72 0.17 4.87
N GLY A 97 13.60 -0.41 4.44
CA GLY A 97 13.32 -1.83 4.59
C GLY A 97 14.03 -2.73 3.57
N LYS A 98 13.98 -2.39 2.27
CA LYS A 98 14.57 -3.23 1.20
C LYS A 98 16.09 -3.47 1.35
N PRO A 99 16.93 -2.53 1.80
CA PRO A 99 18.35 -2.81 2.05
C PRO A 99 18.61 -3.80 3.18
N VAL A 100 17.74 -3.82 4.20
CA VAL A 100 17.84 -4.74 5.35
C VAL A 100 17.33 -6.13 4.97
N ASN A 101 16.20 -6.21 4.28
CA ASN A 101 15.64 -7.44 3.74
C ASN A 101 15.43 -7.33 2.22
N PRO A 102 16.39 -7.76 1.39
CA PRO A 102 16.25 -7.68 -0.07
C PRO A 102 15.10 -8.55 -0.65
N LYS A 103 14.57 -9.49 0.13
CA LYS A 103 13.42 -10.32 -0.26
C LYS A 103 12.09 -9.73 0.19
N LEU A 104 12.11 -8.62 0.93
CA LEU A 104 10.90 -7.98 1.45
C LEU A 104 9.91 -7.66 0.32
N HIS A 105 8.72 -8.24 0.40
CA HIS A 105 7.60 -7.89 -0.47
C HIS A 105 6.89 -6.65 0.08
N VAL A 106 6.54 -5.72 -0.78
CA VAL A 106 5.89 -4.47 -0.37
C VAL A 106 4.64 -4.24 -1.19
N GLY A 107 3.52 -4.02 -0.53
CA GLY A 107 2.26 -3.77 -1.20
C GLY A 107 1.39 -2.73 -0.50
N ILE A 108 0.20 -2.56 -1.05
CA ILE A 108 -0.83 -1.63 -0.56
C ILE A 108 -2.17 -2.33 -0.47
N CYS A 109 -2.97 -1.95 0.51
CA CYS A 109 -4.38 -2.31 0.61
C CYS A 109 -5.24 -1.07 0.88
N GLY A 110 -6.56 -1.25 0.79
CA GLY A 110 -7.53 -0.18 1.02
C GLY A 110 -8.05 0.47 -0.25
N GLU A 111 -8.81 1.55 -0.09
CA GLU A 111 -9.51 2.23 -1.19
C GLU A 111 -8.56 2.81 -2.25
N HIS A 112 -7.39 3.27 -1.85
CA HIS A 112 -6.38 3.79 -2.77
C HIS A 112 -5.91 2.75 -3.81
N GLY A 113 -6.01 1.45 -3.48
CA GLY A 113 -5.81 0.37 -4.43
C GLY A 113 -6.84 0.32 -5.56
N GLY A 114 -7.93 1.09 -5.45
CA GLY A 114 -8.95 1.25 -6.47
C GLY A 114 -8.79 2.49 -7.34
N ASP A 115 -7.94 3.45 -6.96
CA ASP A 115 -7.69 4.67 -7.73
C ASP A 115 -6.53 4.47 -8.72
N PRO A 116 -6.76 4.69 -10.02
CA PRO A 116 -5.75 4.50 -11.05
C PRO A 116 -4.45 5.28 -10.83
N SER A 117 -4.54 6.53 -10.40
CA SER A 117 -3.35 7.38 -10.19
C SER A 117 -2.53 6.93 -8.99
N SER A 118 -3.21 6.42 -7.96
CA SER A 118 -2.57 5.85 -6.77
C SER A 118 -1.83 4.55 -7.11
N VAL A 119 -2.45 3.69 -7.91
CA VAL A 119 -1.84 2.43 -8.39
C VAL A 119 -0.62 2.71 -9.30
N GLU A 120 -0.71 3.72 -10.17
CA GLU A 120 0.40 4.15 -11.01
C GLU A 120 1.59 4.62 -10.16
N PHE A 121 1.33 5.45 -9.16
CA PHE A 121 2.33 5.89 -8.20
C PHE A 121 2.95 4.71 -7.41
N CYS A 122 2.14 3.77 -6.94
CA CYS A 122 2.62 2.57 -6.27
C CYS A 122 3.60 1.76 -7.14
N ASN A 123 3.27 1.59 -8.42
CA ASN A 123 4.15 0.94 -9.38
C ASN A 123 5.45 1.75 -9.62
N GLU A 124 5.37 3.08 -9.65
CA GLU A 124 6.54 3.94 -9.84
C GLU A 124 7.53 3.88 -8.67
N ILE A 125 7.02 3.81 -7.45
CA ILE A 125 7.87 3.70 -6.24
C ILE A 125 8.33 2.27 -5.96
N GLY A 126 7.91 1.29 -6.77
CA GLY A 126 8.42 -0.08 -6.75
C GLY A 126 7.71 -1.01 -5.78
N LEU A 127 6.40 -0.84 -5.57
CA LEU A 127 5.60 -1.84 -4.86
C LEU A 127 5.49 -3.13 -5.69
N ASP A 128 5.41 -4.25 -5.00
CA ASP A 128 5.35 -5.58 -5.59
C ASP A 128 3.89 -6.00 -5.89
N TYR A 129 2.91 -5.53 -5.08
CA TYR A 129 1.50 -5.87 -5.26
C TYR A 129 0.54 -4.75 -4.83
N VAL A 130 -0.70 -4.83 -5.34
CA VAL A 130 -1.85 -4.05 -4.89
C VAL A 130 -3.00 -5.00 -4.56
N SER A 131 -3.56 -4.87 -3.37
CA SER A 131 -4.80 -5.53 -2.98
C SER A 131 -5.97 -4.56 -3.21
N CYS A 132 -6.97 -4.97 -3.97
CA CYS A 132 -8.15 -4.17 -4.26
C CYS A 132 -9.42 -5.02 -4.28
N SER A 133 -10.57 -4.37 -4.14
CA SER A 133 -11.86 -5.06 -4.24
C SER A 133 -12.11 -5.61 -5.65
N ARG A 134 -12.88 -6.69 -5.75
CA ARG A 134 -13.24 -7.33 -7.02
C ARG A 134 -13.90 -6.37 -8.02
N SER A 135 -14.65 -5.39 -7.55
CA SER A 135 -15.37 -4.42 -8.40
C SER A 135 -14.44 -3.52 -9.21
N VAL A 136 -13.25 -3.20 -8.68
CA VAL A 136 -12.27 -2.32 -9.35
C VAL A 136 -11.17 -3.08 -10.07
N TYR A 137 -10.99 -4.37 -9.77
CA TYR A 137 -9.93 -5.20 -10.35
C TYR A 137 -9.89 -5.17 -11.89
N ARG A 138 -11.05 -5.30 -12.55
CA ARG A 138 -11.14 -5.30 -14.03
C ARG A 138 -10.64 -4.00 -14.65
N SER A 139 -10.97 -2.87 -14.04
CA SER A 139 -10.56 -1.55 -14.52
C SER A 139 -9.06 -1.36 -14.37
N LEU A 140 -8.48 -1.81 -13.25
CA LEU A 140 -7.05 -1.73 -12.98
C LEU A 140 -6.22 -2.62 -13.90
N VAL A 141 -6.67 -3.84 -14.19
CA VAL A 141 -6.00 -4.75 -15.15
C VAL A 141 -5.94 -4.12 -16.54
N LEU A 142 -7.04 -3.54 -17.03
CA LEU A 142 -7.08 -2.86 -18.33
C LEU A 142 -6.11 -1.67 -18.38
N GLN A 143 -6.00 -0.93 -17.31
CA GLN A 143 -5.10 0.22 -17.22
C GLN A 143 -3.63 -0.20 -17.16
N GLN A 144 -3.31 -1.24 -16.37
CA GLN A 144 -1.97 -1.81 -16.30
C GLN A 144 -1.51 -2.31 -17.69
N HIS A 145 -2.37 -2.98 -18.44
CA HIS A 145 -2.07 -3.39 -19.83
C HIS A 145 -1.83 -2.20 -20.76
N ARG A 146 -2.60 -1.12 -20.62
CA ARG A 146 -2.37 0.12 -21.38
C ARG A 146 -1.01 0.73 -21.08
N GLN A 147 -0.61 0.79 -19.80
CA GLN A 147 0.69 1.35 -19.42
C GLN A 147 1.86 0.48 -19.88
N GLN A 148 1.76 -0.84 -19.78
CA GLN A 148 2.78 -1.76 -20.28
C GLN A 148 2.97 -1.64 -21.79
N SER A 149 1.91 -1.44 -22.55
CA SER A 149 1.99 -1.25 -24.00
C SER A 149 2.61 0.09 -24.41
N LEU A 150 2.58 1.10 -23.54
CA LEU A 150 3.18 2.43 -23.77
C LEU A 150 4.64 2.52 -23.32
N ARG A 151 5.11 1.60 -22.44
CA ARG A 151 6.49 1.57 -21.94
C ARG A 151 7.34 0.61 -22.75
N ARG A 152 8.43 1.14 -23.36
CA ARG A 152 9.40 0.36 -24.16
C ARG A 152 10.36 -0.52 -23.34
N THR A 153 10.25 -0.58 -22.03
CA THR A 153 11.09 -1.41 -21.14
C THR A 153 10.23 -2.32 -20.29
N PRO A 154 10.52 -3.63 -20.21
CA PRO A 154 9.82 -4.52 -19.30
C PRO A 154 10.17 -4.15 -17.87
N LYS A 155 9.22 -3.57 -17.12
CA LYS A 155 9.30 -3.44 -15.67
C LYS A 155 8.57 -4.61 -15.01
N GLN A 156 9.02 -4.93 -13.79
CA GLN A 156 8.53 -5.98 -12.92
C GLN A 156 7.02 -6.24 -13.03
N ASN A 157 6.65 -7.51 -13.00
CA ASN A 157 5.25 -7.92 -12.95
C ASN A 157 4.63 -7.46 -11.64
N PHE A 158 3.84 -6.41 -11.72
CA PHE A 158 3.07 -5.90 -10.61
C PHE A 158 1.85 -6.80 -10.40
N ILE A 159 1.72 -7.40 -9.23
CA ILE A 159 0.68 -8.37 -8.94
C ILE A 159 -0.54 -7.65 -8.36
N LEU A 160 -1.70 -7.84 -8.99
CA LEU A 160 -2.99 -7.41 -8.46
C LEU A 160 -3.62 -8.58 -7.70
N LEU A 161 -3.79 -8.43 -6.39
CA LEU A 161 -4.45 -9.40 -5.54
C LEU A 161 -5.92 -9.02 -5.38
N GLN A 162 -6.81 -10.01 -5.54
CA GLN A 162 -8.22 -9.86 -5.19
C GLN A 162 -8.39 -10.21 -3.71
N GLY A 163 -8.85 -9.23 -2.93
CA GLY A 163 -9.33 -9.45 -1.57
C GLY A 163 -10.80 -9.87 -1.54
#